data_452d7985bf1abe2361a45bd534265185
#
_entry.id   452d7985bf1abe2361a45bd534265185
#
_cell.length_a   1.000
_cell.length_b   1.000
_cell.length_c   1.000
_cell.angle_alpha   90.00
_cell.angle_beta   90.00
_cell.angle_gamma   90.00
#
_symmetry.space_group_name_H-M   'P 1'
#
loop_
_entity.id
_entity.type
_entity.pdbx_description
1 polymer ?
#
loop_
_entity_poly.entity_id
_entity_poly.type
_entity_poly.pdbx_seq_one_letter_code
_entity_poly.pdbx_strand_id
1 'polypeptide(L)'
;GDNVREYSEGNKKVIVNTNFPIIFVIDTSGGMHGRRLAILNRCLEDTINSIKDLTASNLNFPAQIGILQVNTGVQWVHSDRLECIKDYHFTPLTNGGLRDVGAALAELDQKLSKECFGKPQTVTRSPIIIFVTCGPITDNWYDPLQHLKGNKCYQKSIRIAFTMDSKANAVAFSDIVGNTGVVVENDDLESFAKSFKKVVLNCF
;
A
#
# COMPACT_ATOMS: atom_id res chain seq x y z
N GLY A 1 -16.30 8.96 7.88
CA GLY A 1 -16.36 10.25 8.54
C GLY A 1 -15.44 11.24 7.85
N ASP A 2 -15.86 12.46 7.69
CA ASP A 2 -15.09 13.48 7.01
C ASP A 2 -13.82 13.79 7.82
N ASN A 3 -12.66 13.58 7.21
CA ASN A 3 -11.35 13.91 7.75
C ASN A 3 -11.08 15.42 7.66
N VAL A 4 -12.00 16.21 8.18
CA VAL A 4 -11.98 17.67 8.08
C VAL A 4 -11.51 18.26 9.41
N ARG A 5 -10.55 19.15 9.37
CA ARG A 5 -10.04 19.88 10.53
C ARG A 5 -10.13 21.39 10.33
N GLU A 6 -10.40 22.03 11.44
CA GLU A 6 -10.48 23.49 11.53
C GLU A 6 -9.17 24.04 12.11
N TYR A 7 -8.53 24.94 11.36
CA TYR A 7 -7.35 25.67 11.80
C TYR A 7 -7.67 27.16 11.82
N SER A 8 -7.07 27.88 12.75
CA SER A 8 -7.20 29.34 12.80
C SER A 8 -5.89 29.96 12.30
N GLU A 9 -5.99 30.75 11.23
CA GLU A 9 -4.91 31.57 10.73
C GLU A 9 -5.32 33.04 10.83
N GLY A 10 -4.87 33.71 11.89
CA GLY A 10 -5.39 35.01 12.28
C GLY A 10 -6.88 34.94 12.65
N ASN A 11 -7.71 35.80 12.06
CA ASN A 11 -9.16 35.81 12.28
C ASN A 11 -9.96 34.93 11.30
N LYS A 12 -9.28 34.14 10.46
CA LYS A 12 -9.92 33.24 9.49
C LYS A 12 -9.85 31.80 9.98
N LYS A 13 -11.00 31.15 9.98
CA LYS A 13 -11.09 29.69 10.14
C LYS A 13 -10.81 29.05 8.81
N VAL A 14 -9.79 28.19 8.76
CA VAL A 14 -9.46 27.40 7.58
C VAL A 14 -9.83 25.95 7.84
N ILE A 15 -10.70 25.41 7.00
CA ILE A 15 -11.09 23.99 7.04
C ILE A 15 -10.16 23.21 6.13
N VAL A 16 -9.43 22.25 6.68
CA VAL A 16 -8.47 21.41 5.96
C VAL A 16 -8.86 19.96 6.09
N ASN A 17 -8.90 19.26 4.96
CA ASN A 17 -8.99 17.81 4.94
C ASN A 17 -7.65 17.21 5.34
N THR A 18 -7.67 16.25 6.27
CA THR A 18 -6.46 15.52 6.67
C THR A 18 -6.65 14.04 6.37
N ASN A 19 -5.61 13.40 5.87
CA ASN A 19 -5.61 11.96 5.65
C ASN A 19 -4.22 11.35 5.88
N PHE A 20 -4.19 10.04 6.09
CA PHE A 20 -2.98 9.24 6.21
C PHE A 20 -3.19 7.95 5.43
N PRO A 21 -2.87 7.93 4.13
CA PRO A 21 -3.10 6.76 3.29
C PRO A 21 -2.10 5.64 3.59
N ILE A 22 -2.62 4.43 3.76
CA ILE A 22 -1.86 3.19 3.90
C ILE A 22 -2.35 2.26 2.81
N ILE A 23 -1.49 1.93 1.85
CA ILE A 23 -1.86 1.13 0.68
C ILE A 23 -0.99 -0.11 0.61
N PHE A 24 -1.63 -1.27 0.62
CA PHE A 24 -1.01 -2.56 0.36
C PHE A 24 -1.24 -2.93 -1.10
N VAL A 25 -0.16 -3.19 -1.82
CA VAL A 25 -0.18 -3.66 -3.21
C VAL A 25 0.28 -5.11 -3.20
N ILE A 26 -0.66 -6.03 -3.31
CA ILE A 26 -0.47 -7.44 -2.97
C ILE A 26 -0.62 -8.33 -4.19
N ASP A 27 0.44 -9.05 -4.52
CA ASP A 27 0.43 -10.10 -5.53
C ASP A 27 -0.50 -11.24 -5.10
N THR A 28 -1.59 -11.42 -5.84
CA THR A 28 -2.51 -12.53 -5.69
C THR A 28 -2.63 -13.36 -6.97
N SER A 29 -1.54 -13.41 -7.74
CA SER A 29 -1.42 -14.25 -8.94
C SER A 29 -1.52 -15.75 -8.65
N GLY A 30 -1.55 -16.55 -9.70
CA GLY A 30 -1.62 -18.03 -9.57
C GLY A 30 -0.49 -18.63 -8.74
N GLY A 31 0.69 -18.00 -8.71
CA GLY A 31 1.82 -18.42 -7.87
C GLY A 31 1.60 -18.23 -6.36
N MET A 32 0.65 -17.41 -5.97
CA MET A 32 0.28 -17.15 -4.58
C MET A 32 -0.79 -18.12 -4.11
N HIS A 33 -0.49 -19.42 -4.07
CA HIS A 33 -1.46 -20.48 -3.73
C HIS A 33 -1.07 -21.27 -2.49
N GLY A 34 -2.02 -22.01 -1.93
CA GLY A 34 -1.82 -22.97 -0.85
C GLY A 34 -1.30 -22.31 0.43
N ARG A 35 -0.23 -22.87 0.99
CA ARG A 35 0.40 -22.38 2.23
C ARG A 35 0.88 -20.93 2.11
N ARG A 36 1.36 -20.54 0.93
CA ARG A 36 1.81 -19.17 0.66
C ARG A 36 0.69 -18.17 0.85
N LEU A 37 -0.48 -18.43 0.27
CA LEU A 37 -1.66 -17.59 0.44
C LEU A 37 -2.16 -17.55 1.88
N ALA A 38 -2.16 -18.70 2.56
CA ALA A 38 -2.58 -18.78 3.97
C ALA A 38 -1.68 -17.93 4.88
N ILE A 39 -0.38 -17.99 4.69
CA ILE A 39 0.59 -17.17 5.44
C ILE A 39 0.41 -15.69 5.11
N LEU A 40 0.25 -15.33 3.85
CA LEU A 40 0.00 -13.97 3.42
C LEU A 40 -1.24 -13.38 4.09
N ASN A 41 -2.36 -14.07 4.04
CA ASN A 41 -3.61 -13.62 4.65
C ASN A 41 -3.47 -13.43 6.16
N ARG A 42 -2.83 -14.37 6.85
CA ARG A 42 -2.58 -14.25 8.29
C ARG A 42 -1.67 -13.07 8.63
N CYS A 43 -0.60 -12.87 7.88
CA CYS A 43 0.33 -11.75 8.09
C CYS A 43 -0.36 -10.40 7.84
N LEU A 44 -1.18 -10.29 6.79
CA LEU A 44 -1.94 -9.07 6.49
C LEU A 44 -2.94 -8.75 7.60
N GLU A 45 -3.75 -9.71 7.99
CA GLU A 45 -4.76 -9.50 9.04
C GLU A 45 -4.12 -9.07 10.36
N ASP A 46 -3.09 -9.78 10.80
CA ASP A 46 -2.38 -9.50 12.03
C ASP A 46 -1.71 -8.12 12.00
N THR A 47 -1.07 -7.77 10.89
CA THR A 47 -0.41 -6.49 10.71
C THR A 47 -1.42 -5.33 10.68
N ILE A 48 -2.52 -5.48 9.95
CA ILE A 48 -3.58 -4.45 9.89
C ILE A 48 -4.19 -4.22 11.26
N ASN A 49 -4.46 -5.27 12.03
CA ASN A 49 -4.97 -5.13 13.39
C ASN A 49 -3.99 -4.38 14.30
N SER A 50 -2.70 -4.63 14.16
CA SER A 50 -1.68 -3.89 14.91
C SER A 50 -1.59 -2.43 14.49
N ILE A 51 -1.72 -2.13 13.20
CA ILE A 51 -1.77 -0.74 12.71
C ILE A 51 -3.00 -0.02 13.27
N LYS A 52 -4.16 -0.67 13.35
CA LYS A 52 -5.35 -0.10 13.99
C LYS A 52 -5.03 0.37 15.40
N ASP A 53 -4.39 -0.47 16.20
CA ASP A 53 -4.06 -0.15 17.58
C ASP A 53 -3.08 1.02 17.67
N LEU A 54 -2.05 1.03 16.82
CA LEU A 54 -1.04 2.09 16.80
C LEU A 54 -1.59 3.44 16.34
N THR A 55 -2.60 3.45 15.47
CA THR A 55 -3.16 4.68 14.89
C THR A 55 -4.41 5.17 15.59
N ALA A 56 -4.97 4.41 16.53
CA ALA A 56 -6.24 4.71 17.20
C ALA A 56 -6.26 6.07 17.90
N SER A 57 -5.13 6.52 18.45
CA SER A 57 -5.01 7.80 19.16
C SER A 57 -4.68 8.99 18.25
N ASN A 58 -4.33 8.76 16.99
CA ASN A 58 -3.97 9.83 16.07
C ASN A 58 -5.21 10.45 15.41
N LEU A 59 -5.89 11.33 16.13
CA LEU A 59 -7.08 12.01 15.64
C LEU A 59 -6.77 13.12 14.63
N ASN A 60 -5.50 13.55 14.52
CA ASN A 60 -5.09 14.63 13.62
C ASN A 60 -5.01 14.17 12.17
N PHE A 61 -4.53 12.96 11.95
CA PHE A 61 -4.42 12.32 10.65
C PHE A 61 -5.01 10.92 10.75
N PRO A 62 -6.34 10.78 10.61
CA PRO A 62 -6.97 9.48 10.63
C PRO A 62 -6.41 8.58 9.55
N ALA A 63 -5.97 7.38 9.91
CA ALA A 63 -5.42 6.43 8.97
C ALA A 63 -6.52 5.86 8.07
N GLN A 64 -6.22 5.79 6.78
CA GLN A 64 -7.08 5.20 5.76
C GLN A 64 -6.32 4.08 5.07
N ILE A 65 -7.00 2.98 4.80
CA ILE A 65 -6.39 1.78 4.27
C ILE A 65 -7.07 1.33 2.98
N GLY A 66 -6.27 0.81 2.06
CA GLY A 66 -6.73 0.08 0.90
C GLY A 66 -5.79 -1.06 0.57
N ILE A 67 -6.34 -2.15 0.04
CA ILE A 67 -5.58 -3.27 -0.51
C ILE A 67 -5.87 -3.37 -1.99
N LEU A 68 -4.83 -3.25 -2.80
CA LEU A 68 -4.88 -3.45 -4.24
C LEU A 68 -4.32 -4.83 -4.57
N GLN A 69 -5.18 -5.71 -5.06
CA GLN A 69 -4.78 -7.02 -5.55
C GLN A 69 -4.18 -6.92 -6.95
N VAL A 70 -3.07 -7.61 -7.18
CA VAL A 70 -2.37 -7.69 -8.45
C VAL A 70 -2.45 -9.12 -8.98
N ASN A 71 -3.16 -9.31 -10.07
CA ASN A 71 -3.24 -10.58 -10.78
C ASN A 71 -3.36 -10.31 -12.28
N THR A 72 -4.32 -10.83 -12.99
CA THR A 72 -4.66 -10.37 -14.33
C THR A 72 -5.40 -9.05 -14.20
N GLY A 73 -4.69 -7.95 -14.45
CA GLY A 73 -5.14 -6.62 -14.06
C GLY A 73 -5.05 -6.39 -12.55
N VAL A 74 -5.85 -5.46 -12.05
CA VAL A 74 -5.85 -5.09 -10.63
C VAL A 74 -7.27 -4.94 -10.10
N GLN A 75 -7.43 -5.12 -8.79
CA GLN A 75 -8.72 -5.00 -8.12
C GLN A 75 -8.53 -4.49 -6.69
N TRP A 76 -9.24 -3.44 -6.34
CA TRP A 76 -9.36 -3.01 -4.95
C TRP A 76 -10.22 -3.99 -4.15
N VAL A 77 -9.75 -4.35 -2.98
CA VAL A 77 -10.54 -5.15 -2.04
C VAL A 77 -11.58 -4.26 -1.40
N HIS A 78 -12.83 -4.70 -1.36
CA HIS A 78 -14.02 -4.00 -0.92
C HIS A 78 -14.45 -2.89 -1.90
N SER A 79 -13.78 -1.73 -1.88
CA SER A 79 -14.18 -0.51 -2.57
C SER A 79 -12.97 0.14 -3.23
N ASP A 80 -13.20 0.92 -4.27
CA ASP A 80 -12.18 1.75 -4.90
C ASP A 80 -11.77 2.97 -4.06
N ARG A 81 -12.39 3.15 -2.90
CA ARG A 81 -12.04 4.20 -1.93
C ARG A 81 -11.23 3.61 -0.78
N LEU A 82 -10.26 4.40 -0.28
CA LEU A 82 -9.61 4.05 0.97
C LEU A 82 -10.62 4.13 2.10
N GLU A 83 -10.56 3.18 3.01
CA GLU A 83 -11.48 3.06 4.13
C GLU A 83 -10.81 3.54 5.41
N CYS A 84 -11.57 4.14 6.32
CA CYS A 84 -11.07 4.45 7.65
C CYS A 84 -10.61 3.15 8.33
N ILE A 85 -9.36 3.11 8.80
CA ILE A 85 -8.78 1.86 9.29
C ILE A 85 -9.52 1.31 10.51
N LYS A 86 -10.06 2.17 11.36
CA LYS A 86 -10.82 1.74 12.56
C LYS A 86 -12.08 0.93 12.21
N ASP A 87 -12.65 1.15 11.01
CA ASP A 87 -13.86 0.47 10.54
C ASP A 87 -13.52 -0.65 9.54
N TYR A 88 -12.24 -0.85 9.24
CA TYR A 88 -11.80 -1.83 8.26
C TYR A 88 -11.89 -3.25 8.81
N HIS A 89 -12.55 -4.13 8.07
CA HIS A 89 -12.62 -5.56 8.36
C HIS A 89 -11.87 -6.34 7.28
N PHE A 90 -10.80 -7.01 7.67
CA PHE A 90 -9.98 -7.77 6.73
C PHE A 90 -10.79 -8.90 6.10
N THR A 91 -10.74 -8.98 4.77
CA THR A 91 -11.31 -10.07 3.99
C THR A 91 -10.17 -10.90 3.42
N PRO A 92 -10.10 -12.22 3.68
CA PRO A 92 -9.06 -13.07 3.11
C PRO A 92 -9.01 -12.95 1.58
N LEU A 93 -7.78 -12.79 1.06
CA LEU A 93 -7.54 -12.69 -0.37
C LEU A 93 -7.61 -14.07 -1.01
N THR A 94 -8.05 -14.11 -2.26
CA THR A 94 -8.02 -15.29 -3.12
C THR A 94 -7.01 -15.06 -4.23
N ASN A 95 -6.49 -16.16 -4.83
CA ASN A 95 -5.45 -16.07 -5.84
C ASN A 95 -5.89 -16.59 -7.21
N GLY A 96 -5.16 -16.18 -8.23
CA GLY A 96 -5.32 -16.64 -9.61
C GLY A 96 -4.78 -15.63 -10.61
N GLY A 97 -4.51 -16.08 -11.84
CA GLY A 97 -4.12 -15.21 -12.93
C GLY A 97 -2.64 -14.84 -12.98
N LEU A 98 -2.38 -13.76 -13.69
CA LEU A 98 -1.05 -13.22 -13.99
C LEU A 98 -0.53 -12.32 -12.85
N ARG A 99 0.54 -11.59 -13.14
CA ARG A 99 1.18 -10.67 -12.18
C ARG A 99 1.41 -9.32 -12.87
N ASP A 100 0.33 -8.60 -13.07
CA ASP A 100 0.31 -7.35 -13.84
C ASP A 100 0.70 -6.15 -12.96
N VAL A 101 1.96 -6.11 -12.57
CA VAL A 101 2.50 -5.05 -11.70
C VAL A 101 2.41 -3.68 -12.35
N GLY A 102 2.63 -3.58 -13.67
CA GLY A 102 2.48 -2.32 -14.41
C GLY A 102 1.08 -1.73 -14.28
N ALA A 103 0.05 -2.57 -14.37
CA ALA A 103 -1.33 -2.15 -14.14
C ALA A 103 -1.52 -1.63 -12.70
N ALA A 104 -0.87 -2.25 -11.72
CA ALA A 104 -0.91 -1.80 -10.34
C ALA A 104 -0.26 -0.43 -10.15
N LEU A 105 0.87 -0.18 -10.80
CA LEU A 105 1.55 1.12 -10.72
C LEU A 105 0.72 2.24 -11.36
N ALA A 106 0.03 1.97 -12.48
CA ALA A 106 -0.88 2.92 -13.10
C ALA A 106 -2.09 3.24 -12.20
N GLU A 107 -2.68 2.22 -11.58
CA GLU A 107 -3.80 2.41 -10.63
C GLU A 107 -3.36 3.18 -9.38
N LEU A 108 -2.17 2.88 -8.87
CA LEU A 108 -1.59 3.57 -7.72
C LEU A 108 -1.38 5.06 -8.01
N ASP A 109 -0.91 5.39 -9.20
CA ASP A 109 -0.73 6.79 -9.65
C ASP A 109 -2.06 7.55 -9.60
N GLN A 110 -3.11 6.98 -10.15
CA GLN A 110 -4.45 7.58 -10.13
C GLN A 110 -4.98 7.72 -8.70
N LYS A 111 -4.84 6.69 -7.87
CA LYS A 111 -5.33 6.69 -6.50
C LYS A 111 -4.62 7.75 -5.66
N LEU A 112 -3.31 7.85 -5.73
CA LEU A 112 -2.54 8.83 -4.99
C LEU A 112 -2.86 10.26 -5.43
N SER A 113 -3.08 10.50 -6.72
CA SER A 113 -3.50 11.81 -7.21
C SER A 113 -4.85 12.23 -6.63
N LYS A 114 -5.81 11.33 -6.54
CA LYS A 114 -7.13 11.60 -5.93
C LYS A 114 -7.02 11.85 -4.42
N GLU A 115 -6.29 11.01 -3.70
CA GLU A 115 -6.19 11.10 -2.24
C GLU A 115 -5.40 12.32 -1.76
N CYS A 116 -4.35 12.71 -2.49
CA CYS A 116 -3.49 13.83 -2.11
C CYS A 116 -3.92 15.17 -2.69
N PHE A 117 -4.53 15.18 -3.86
CA PHE A 117 -4.79 16.40 -4.63
C PHE A 117 -6.24 16.55 -5.13
N GLY A 118 -7.07 15.54 -4.91
CA GLY A 118 -8.44 15.50 -5.45
C GLY A 118 -9.44 16.41 -4.75
N LYS A 119 -9.09 16.93 -3.56
CA LYS A 119 -9.92 17.87 -2.79
C LYS A 119 -9.11 19.12 -2.46
N PRO A 120 -9.70 20.33 -2.58
CA PRO A 120 -9.03 21.56 -2.15
C PRO A 120 -8.63 21.49 -0.67
N GLN A 121 -7.52 22.12 -0.33
CA GLN A 121 -7.03 22.20 1.05
C GLN A 121 -6.84 20.85 1.74
N THR A 122 -6.33 19.87 1.01
CA THR A 122 -5.98 18.56 1.58
C THR A 122 -4.56 18.58 2.10
N VAL A 123 -4.37 18.22 3.37
CA VAL A 123 -3.07 17.93 3.98
C VAL A 123 -2.97 16.43 4.20
N THR A 124 -2.00 15.82 3.52
CA THR A 124 -1.77 14.38 3.58
C THR A 124 -0.49 14.10 4.34
N ARG A 125 -0.57 13.31 5.41
CA ARG A 125 0.60 12.67 6.01
C ARG A 125 1.23 11.75 4.97
N SER A 126 2.58 11.67 4.95
CA SER A 126 3.31 10.82 3.98
C SER A 126 2.67 9.43 3.87
N PRO A 127 2.16 9.05 2.69
CA PRO A 127 1.55 7.73 2.52
C PRO A 127 2.54 6.61 2.81
N ILE A 128 2.03 5.47 3.26
CA ILE A 128 2.82 4.25 3.39
C ILE A 128 2.31 3.28 2.32
N ILE A 129 3.23 2.80 1.48
CA ILE A 129 2.93 1.88 0.39
C ILE A 129 3.76 0.63 0.58
N ILE A 130 3.08 -0.51 0.68
CA ILE A 130 3.67 -1.81 0.97
C ILE A 130 3.35 -2.76 -0.18
N PHE A 131 4.40 -3.21 -0.87
CA PHE A 131 4.30 -4.20 -1.94
C PHE A 131 4.65 -5.58 -1.40
N VAL A 132 3.89 -6.58 -1.82
CA VAL A 132 4.24 -8.01 -1.62
C VAL A 132 4.19 -8.69 -2.96
N THR A 133 5.26 -9.40 -3.33
CA THR A 133 5.40 -10.04 -4.63
C THR A 133 6.03 -11.42 -4.53
N CYS A 134 5.69 -12.28 -5.47
CA CYS A 134 6.35 -13.56 -5.72
C CYS A 134 6.44 -13.80 -7.24
N GLY A 135 7.53 -14.39 -7.68
CA GLY A 135 7.73 -14.72 -9.09
C GLY A 135 7.93 -13.50 -10.01
N PRO A 136 8.01 -13.73 -11.33
CA PRO A 136 8.32 -12.69 -12.30
C PRO A 136 7.10 -11.82 -12.64
N ILE A 137 7.34 -10.57 -13.03
CA ILE A 137 6.31 -9.63 -13.51
C ILE A 137 5.90 -10.02 -14.95
N THR A 138 4.60 -9.95 -15.24
CA THR A 138 4.03 -10.41 -16.52
C THR A 138 3.61 -9.30 -17.48
N ASP A 139 3.69 -8.03 -17.08
CA ASP A 139 3.33 -6.89 -17.94
C ASP A 139 4.44 -5.84 -18.02
N ASN A 140 4.20 -4.78 -18.80
CA ASN A 140 5.10 -3.63 -18.83
C ASN A 140 4.95 -2.81 -17.55
N TRP A 141 5.94 -2.89 -16.68
CA TRP A 141 6.00 -2.13 -15.44
C TRP A 141 6.86 -0.85 -15.58
N TYR A 142 7.73 -0.79 -16.56
CA TYR A 142 8.69 0.31 -16.71
C TYR A 142 7.99 1.63 -17.05
N ASP A 143 7.14 1.65 -18.08
CA ASP A 143 6.46 2.88 -18.51
C ASP A 143 5.50 3.44 -17.45
N PRO A 144 4.62 2.62 -16.83
CA PRO A 144 3.81 3.10 -15.71
C PRO A 144 4.65 3.61 -14.54
N LEU A 145 5.81 3.01 -14.28
CA LEU A 145 6.70 3.48 -13.23
C LEU A 145 7.24 4.88 -13.51
N GLN A 146 7.58 5.20 -14.76
CA GLN A 146 8.08 6.52 -15.12
C GLN A 146 7.02 7.61 -14.83
N HIS A 147 5.75 7.34 -15.09
CA HIS A 147 4.65 8.23 -14.72
C HIS A 147 4.51 8.35 -13.20
N LEU A 148 4.53 7.22 -12.49
CA LEU A 148 4.40 7.19 -11.05
C LEU A 148 5.53 7.95 -10.33
N LYS A 149 6.76 7.86 -10.84
CA LYS A 149 7.90 8.62 -10.31
C LYS A 149 7.70 10.13 -10.36
N GLY A 150 6.88 10.63 -11.28
CA GLY A 150 6.49 12.04 -11.36
C GLY A 150 5.38 12.45 -10.39
N ASN A 151 4.75 11.51 -9.72
CA ASN A 151 3.67 11.76 -8.76
C ASN A 151 4.24 12.28 -7.43
N LYS A 152 3.91 13.51 -7.07
CA LYS A 152 4.44 14.13 -5.84
C LYS A 152 4.05 13.40 -4.56
N CYS A 153 2.86 12.82 -4.52
CA CYS A 153 2.40 12.03 -3.39
C CYS A 153 3.22 10.74 -3.25
N TYR A 154 3.51 10.08 -4.38
CA TYR A 154 4.38 8.92 -4.40
C TYR A 154 5.82 9.25 -3.97
N GLN A 155 6.36 10.37 -4.45
CA GLN A 155 7.71 10.80 -4.10
C GLN A 155 7.90 10.98 -2.59
N LYS A 156 6.90 11.51 -1.89
CA LYS A 156 6.96 11.71 -0.44
C LYS A 156 6.52 10.50 0.39
N SER A 157 6.07 9.42 -0.25
CA SER A 157 5.60 8.21 0.45
C SER A 157 6.76 7.41 1.04
N ILE A 158 6.45 6.63 2.05
CA ILE A 158 7.31 5.57 2.57
C ILE A 158 6.98 4.31 1.76
N ARG A 159 7.98 3.69 1.13
CA ARG A 159 7.79 2.55 0.23
C ARG A 159 8.62 1.37 0.68
N ILE A 160 7.97 0.23 0.83
CA ILE A 160 8.61 -1.04 1.18
C ILE A 160 8.06 -2.11 0.25
N ALA A 161 8.94 -2.94 -0.28
CA ALA A 161 8.57 -4.13 -1.04
C ALA A 161 9.12 -5.38 -0.35
N PHE A 162 8.28 -6.40 -0.25
CA PHE A 162 8.65 -7.71 0.27
C PHE A 162 8.61 -8.73 -0.88
N THR A 163 9.69 -9.47 -1.06
CA THR A 163 9.67 -10.67 -1.89
C THR A 163 9.38 -11.89 -1.04
N MET A 164 8.59 -12.84 -1.55
CA MET A 164 8.26 -14.08 -0.82
C MET A 164 9.09 -15.28 -1.28
N ASP A 165 9.81 -15.15 -2.39
CA ASP A 165 10.70 -16.18 -2.92
C ASP A 165 11.81 -15.59 -3.79
N SER A 166 12.78 -16.43 -4.16
CA SER A 166 13.92 -16.04 -4.99
C SER A 166 13.55 -15.79 -6.46
N LYS A 167 12.34 -16.14 -6.90
CA LYS A 167 11.87 -15.94 -8.28
C LYS A 167 11.30 -14.54 -8.50
N ALA A 168 11.00 -13.82 -7.43
CA ALA A 168 10.50 -12.45 -7.53
C ALA A 168 11.53 -11.54 -8.19
N ASN A 169 11.05 -10.56 -8.95
CA ASN A 169 11.91 -9.58 -9.62
C ASN A 169 12.35 -8.47 -8.66
N ALA A 170 13.32 -8.78 -7.78
CA ALA A 170 13.84 -7.84 -6.80
C ALA A 170 14.47 -6.60 -7.44
N VAL A 171 15.08 -6.73 -8.62
CA VAL A 171 15.69 -5.60 -9.34
C VAL A 171 14.61 -4.61 -9.78
N ALA A 172 13.49 -5.09 -10.34
CA ALA A 172 12.36 -4.23 -10.71
C ALA A 172 11.78 -3.53 -9.47
N PHE A 173 11.59 -4.25 -8.36
CA PHE A 173 11.06 -3.66 -7.14
C PHE A 173 12.02 -2.69 -6.47
N SER A 174 13.32 -2.88 -6.61
CA SER A 174 14.31 -1.88 -6.20
C SER A 174 14.13 -0.56 -6.95
N ASP A 175 13.84 -0.60 -8.25
CA ASP A 175 13.52 0.59 -9.04
C ASP A 175 12.14 1.17 -8.66
N ILE A 176 11.14 0.32 -8.44
CA ILE A 176 9.79 0.73 -8.05
C ILE A 176 9.80 1.50 -6.72
N VAL A 177 10.46 0.98 -5.69
CA VAL A 177 10.52 1.66 -4.39
C VAL A 177 11.48 2.86 -4.40
N GLY A 178 12.44 2.87 -5.30
CA GLY A 178 13.40 3.96 -5.47
C GLY A 178 14.46 4.05 -4.36
N ASN A 179 15.30 5.10 -4.42
CA ASN A 179 16.45 5.26 -3.55
C ASN A 179 16.11 5.43 -2.06
N THR A 180 14.92 5.93 -1.77
CA THR A 180 14.42 6.13 -0.40
C THR A 180 13.55 4.99 0.10
N GLY A 181 13.26 4.03 -0.77
CA GLY A 181 12.50 2.82 -0.43
C GLY A 181 13.40 1.65 -0.03
N VAL A 182 12.77 0.58 0.41
CA VAL A 182 13.45 -0.63 0.87
C VAL A 182 12.83 -1.86 0.22
N VAL A 183 13.67 -2.79 -0.24
CA VAL A 183 13.26 -4.13 -0.65
C VAL A 183 13.73 -5.11 0.42
N VAL A 184 12.77 -5.80 1.04
CA VAL A 184 13.05 -6.87 1.99
C VAL A 184 12.96 -8.19 1.23
N GLU A 185 14.10 -8.76 0.89
CA GLU A 185 14.19 -10.02 0.15
C GLU A 185 14.06 -11.20 1.11
N ASN A 186 13.14 -12.10 0.79
CA ASN A 186 12.94 -13.35 1.51
C ASN A 186 13.05 -14.52 0.54
N ASP A 187 13.81 -15.54 0.91
CA ASP A 187 13.99 -16.73 0.10
C ASP A 187 12.92 -17.79 0.38
N ASP A 188 12.26 -17.70 1.52
CA ASP A 188 11.23 -18.63 1.97
C ASP A 188 10.11 -17.95 2.76
N LEU A 189 9.02 -18.70 2.96
CA LEU A 189 7.81 -18.23 3.64
C LEU A 189 8.05 -17.93 5.12
N GLU A 190 8.94 -18.65 5.76
CA GLU A 190 9.25 -18.46 7.18
C GLU A 190 9.95 -17.12 7.41
N SER A 191 10.93 -16.79 6.57
CA SER A 191 11.60 -15.47 6.60
C SER A 191 10.61 -14.35 6.36
N PHE A 192 9.72 -14.50 5.37
CA PHE A 192 8.66 -13.54 5.10
C PHE A 192 7.76 -13.33 6.33
N ALA A 193 7.26 -14.42 6.91
CA ALA A 193 6.37 -14.36 8.07
C ALA A 193 7.03 -13.67 9.28
N LYS A 194 8.32 -13.85 9.48
CA LYS A 194 9.08 -13.21 10.57
C LYS A 194 9.32 -11.72 10.33
N SER A 195 9.56 -11.31 9.10
CA SER A 195 9.96 -9.94 8.77
C SER A 195 8.80 -8.99 8.52
N PHE A 196 7.69 -9.48 7.96
CA PHE A 196 6.63 -8.62 7.41
C PHE A 196 6.06 -7.65 8.42
N LYS A 197 5.43 -8.14 9.47
CA LYS A 197 4.80 -7.29 10.50
C LYS A 197 5.82 -6.35 11.15
N LYS A 198 6.98 -6.88 11.53
CA LYS A 198 8.02 -6.12 12.20
C LYS A 198 8.48 -4.92 11.38
N VAL A 199 8.77 -5.13 10.09
CA VAL A 199 9.25 -4.06 9.21
C VAL A 199 8.13 -3.07 8.91
N VAL A 200 6.91 -3.54 8.63
CA VAL A 200 5.78 -2.65 8.37
C VAL A 200 5.49 -1.76 9.58
N LEU A 201 5.45 -2.31 10.78
CA LEU A 201 5.14 -1.53 11.99
C LEU A 201 6.23 -0.50 12.34
N ASN A 202 7.45 -0.68 11.88
CA ASN A 202 8.50 0.34 12.03
C ASN A 202 8.22 1.63 11.27
N CYS A 203 7.24 1.64 10.36
CA CYS A 203 6.80 2.86 9.63
C CYS A 203 5.88 3.75 10.48
N PHE A 204 5.44 3.28 11.62
CA PHE A 204 4.50 3.96 12.52
C PHE A 204 5.21 4.34 13.85
#